data_ceca3df4c74a605cd99ac772d798821a
#
_entry.id   ceca3df4c74a605cd99ac772d798821a
#
_cell.length_a   1.000
_cell.length_b   1.000
_cell.length_c   1.000
_cell.angle_alpha   90.00
_cell.angle_beta   90.00
_cell.angle_gamma   90.00
#
_symmetry.space_group_name_H-M   'P 1'
#
loop_
_entity.id
_entity.type
_entity.pdbx_description
1 polymer ?
#
loop_
_entity_poly.entity_id
_entity_poly.type
_entity_poly.pdbx_seq_one_letter_code
_entity_poly.pdbx_strand_id
1 'polypeptide(L)'
;ICRNCQQANEWRKWAERSFVRCPECDRKALLEHGRELASKYGLPEISGASEKQVSYALDLRARYLAEHEDRVQEVLKMLDEVHSPENVEQFSATVEASGLSEREYLRERFTKKILWYKCAYLILTESNARVLIDALTDQ
;
A
#
# COMPACT_ATOMS: atom_id res chain seq x y z
N ILE A 1 11.49 -9.68 28.47
CA ILE A 1 10.13 -9.11 28.55
C ILE A 1 9.94 -8.08 27.44
N CYS A 2 8.88 -8.21 26.72
CA CYS A 2 8.54 -7.27 25.68
C CYS A 2 8.15 -5.92 26.27
N ARG A 3 8.71 -4.85 25.72
CA ARG A 3 8.45 -3.47 26.15
C ARG A 3 6.96 -3.08 26.13
N ASN A 4 6.20 -3.60 25.15
CA ASN A 4 4.79 -3.24 24.97
C ASN A 4 3.83 -4.16 25.71
N CYS A 5 4.03 -5.47 25.67
CA CYS A 5 3.06 -6.42 26.22
C CYS A 5 3.49 -7.04 27.55
N GLN A 6 4.68 -6.78 28.02
CA GLN A 6 5.23 -7.32 29.27
C GLN A 6 5.26 -8.86 29.33
N GLN A 7 5.12 -9.53 28.20
CA GLN A 7 5.14 -10.98 28.13
C GLN A 7 6.55 -11.52 27.99
N ALA A 8 6.91 -12.47 28.81
CA ALA A 8 8.17 -13.17 28.72
C ALA A 8 8.04 -14.38 27.79
N ASN A 9 9.02 -14.59 26.93
CA ASN A 9 9.16 -15.82 26.14
C ASN A 9 10.64 -16.04 25.80
N GLU A 10 10.96 -17.20 25.23
CA GLU A 10 12.33 -17.60 24.94
C GLU A 10 13.06 -16.58 24.05
N TRP A 11 12.36 -16.05 23.07
CA TRP A 11 12.89 -15.06 22.14
C TRP A 11 13.38 -13.80 22.83
N ARG A 12 12.71 -13.39 23.89
CA ARG A 12 12.97 -12.08 24.51
C ARG A 12 14.05 -12.07 25.59
N LYS A 13 14.63 -13.20 25.91
CA LYS A 13 15.69 -13.23 26.91
C LYS A 13 16.85 -12.29 26.59
N TRP A 14 17.22 -12.19 25.32
CA TRP A 14 18.22 -11.24 24.88
C TRP A 14 17.63 -9.85 24.61
N ALA A 15 16.38 -9.78 24.11
CA ALA A 15 15.71 -8.54 23.76
C ALA A 15 15.39 -7.69 25.01
N GLU A 16 15.27 -8.31 26.16
CA GLU A 16 15.03 -7.65 27.44
C GLU A 16 16.04 -6.54 27.72
N ARG A 17 17.29 -6.77 27.33
CA ARG A 17 18.37 -5.78 27.50
C ARG A 17 18.33 -4.68 26.45
N SER A 18 17.68 -4.90 25.35
CA SER A 18 17.63 -3.97 24.21
C SER A 18 16.35 -3.15 24.14
N PHE A 19 15.40 -3.41 25.03
CA PHE A 19 14.10 -2.72 25.07
C PHE A 19 13.33 -2.77 23.74
N VAL A 20 13.49 -3.86 22.99
CA VAL A 20 12.77 -4.05 21.72
C VAL A 20 11.42 -4.73 21.93
N ARG A 21 10.54 -4.57 20.94
CA ARG A 21 9.24 -5.23 20.94
C ARG A 21 9.39 -6.68 20.51
N CYS A 22 8.49 -7.54 20.98
CA CYS A 22 8.41 -8.90 20.45
C CYS A 22 7.84 -8.88 19.01
N PRO A 23 8.05 -9.95 18.22
CA PRO A 23 7.54 -10.00 16.84
C PRO A 23 6.04 -9.75 16.73
N GLU A 24 5.25 -10.26 17.69
CA GLU A 24 3.81 -10.05 17.70
C GLU A 24 3.42 -8.59 17.94
N CYS A 25 4.07 -7.93 18.90
CA CYS A 25 3.83 -6.51 19.16
C CYS A 25 4.29 -5.62 18.02
N ASP A 26 5.41 -5.95 17.38
CA ASP A 26 5.88 -5.25 16.19
C ASP A 26 4.89 -5.37 15.05
N ARG A 27 4.35 -6.56 14.83
CA ARG A 27 3.33 -6.78 13.81
C ARG A 27 2.08 -5.95 14.08
N LYS A 28 1.58 -5.92 15.31
CA LYS A 28 0.42 -5.12 15.69
C LYS A 28 0.67 -3.63 15.46
N ALA A 29 1.83 -3.14 15.89
CA ALA A 29 2.20 -1.73 15.69
C ALA A 29 2.29 -1.37 14.21
N LEU A 30 2.85 -2.24 13.40
CA LEU A 30 2.96 -2.07 11.96
C LEU A 30 1.57 -1.99 11.30
N LEU A 31 0.68 -2.92 11.67
CA LEU A 31 -0.69 -2.94 11.13
C LEU A 31 -1.50 -1.73 11.55
N GLU A 32 -1.37 -1.27 12.81
CA GLU A 32 -2.03 -0.06 13.28
C GLU A 32 -1.54 1.17 12.51
N HIS A 33 -0.23 1.29 12.33
CA HIS A 33 0.34 2.39 11.56
C HIS A 33 -0.16 2.38 10.12
N GLY A 34 -0.19 1.21 9.49
CA GLY A 34 -0.74 1.06 8.14
C GLY A 34 -2.21 1.43 8.04
N ARG A 35 -3.01 1.12 9.04
CA ARG A 35 -4.43 1.52 9.09
C ARG A 35 -4.59 3.04 9.22
N GLU A 36 -3.77 3.68 10.03
CA GLU A 36 -3.75 5.13 10.16
C GLU A 36 -3.41 5.79 8.81
N LEU A 37 -2.41 5.24 8.10
CA LEU A 37 -2.03 5.73 6.78
C LEU A 37 -3.13 5.49 5.74
N ALA A 38 -3.81 4.35 5.79
CA ALA A 38 -4.95 4.06 4.91
C ALA A 38 -6.06 5.10 5.08
N SER A 39 -6.35 5.48 6.32
CA SER A 39 -7.31 6.53 6.63
C SER A 39 -6.81 7.90 6.14
N LYS A 40 -5.55 8.21 6.36
CA LYS A 40 -4.91 9.46 5.94
C LYS A 40 -5.00 9.68 4.43
N TYR A 41 -4.78 8.62 3.64
CA TYR A 41 -4.82 8.70 2.18
C TYR A 41 -6.20 8.42 1.58
N GLY A 42 -7.20 8.12 2.40
CA GLY A 42 -8.56 7.85 1.93
C GLY A 42 -8.66 6.68 0.97
N LEU A 43 -8.02 5.55 1.31
CA LEU A 43 -7.93 4.40 0.42
C LEU A 43 -9.29 3.74 0.17
N PRO A 44 -9.47 3.07 -1.00
CA PRO A 44 -10.72 2.38 -1.31
C PRO A 44 -11.03 1.27 -0.32
N GLU A 45 -12.30 1.02 -0.07
CA GLU A 45 -12.74 -0.12 0.70
C GLU A 45 -12.48 -1.41 -0.08
N ILE A 46 -11.92 -2.42 0.59
CA ILE A 46 -11.59 -3.70 -0.06
C ILE A 46 -12.80 -4.63 -0.04
N SER A 47 -13.09 -5.23 -1.19
CA SER A 47 -14.22 -6.13 -1.38
C SER A 47 -13.94 -7.16 -2.50
N GLY A 48 -14.96 -7.86 -2.96
CA GLY A 48 -14.86 -8.76 -4.12
C GLY A 48 -14.29 -10.14 -3.83
N ALA A 49 -14.26 -10.54 -2.56
CA ALA A 49 -13.72 -11.85 -2.15
C ALA A 49 -14.33 -12.28 -0.81
N SER A 50 -13.94 -13.47 -0.30
CA SER A 50 -14.37 -13.94 1.01
C SER A 50 -13.89 -13.02 2.13
N GLU A 51 -14.52 -13.09 3.30
CA GLU A 51 -14.11 -12.31 4.48
C GLU A 51 -12.64 -12.54 4.84
N LYS A 52 -12.18 -13.79 4.75
CA LYS A 52 -10.78 -14.14 4.99
C LYS A 52 -9.83 -13.45 4.02
N GLN A 53 -10.20 -13.43 2.73
CA GLN A 53 -9.39 -12.79 1.71
C GLN A 53 -9.39 -11.28 1.87
N VAL A 54 -10.53 -10.68 2.20
CA VAL A 54 -10.61 -9.24 2.47
C VAL A 54 -9.75 -8.88 3.68
N SER A 55 -9.83 -9.64 4.76
CA SER A 55 -9.01 -9.43 5.96
C SER A 55 -7.52 -9.57 5.66
N TYR A 56 -7.14 -10.57 4.87
CA TYR A 56 -5.76 -10.78 4.44
C TYR A 56 -5.24 -9.61 3.58
N ALA A 57 -6.07 -9.16 2.63
CA ALA A 57 -5.72 -8.02 1.79
C ALA A 57 -5.53 -6.73 2.61
N LEU A 58 -6.39 -6.51 3.60
CA LEU A 58 -6.25 -5.37 4.52
C LEU A 58 -4.94 -5.42 5.29
N ASP A 59 -4.56 -6.59 5.79
CA ASP A 59 -3.30 -6.77 6.51
C ASP A 59 -2.09 -6.54 5.59
N LEU A 60 -2.11 -7.07 4.38
CA LEU A 60 -1.05 -6.86 3.40
C LEU A 60 -0.92 -5.39 3.03
N ARG A 61 -2.04 -4.71 2.78
CA ARG A 61 -2.07 -3.28 2.46
C ARG A 61 -1.50 -2.44 3.61
N ALA A 62 -1.94 -2.72 4.83
CA ALA A 62 -1.46 -2.01 6.00
C ALA A 62 0.05 -2.18 6.18
N ARG A 63 0.56 -3.40 5.99
CA ARG A 63 1.99 -3.67 6.07
C ARG A 63 2.78 -2.94 5.00
N TYR A 64 2.30 -2.97 3.76
CA TYR A 64 2.95 -2.27 2.67
C TYR A 64 3.02 -0.76 2.94
N LEU A 65 1.92 -0.17 3.39
CA LEU A 65 1.88 1.25 3.73
C LEU A 65 2.89 1.61 4.81
N ALA A 66 2.96 0.80 5.86
CA ALA A 66 3.89 1.07 6.95
C ALA A 66 5.36 0.96 6.53
N GLU A 67 5.67 0.04 5.62
CA GLU A 67 7.04 -0.20 5.15
C GLU A 67 7.45 0.67 3.96
N HIS A 68 6.50 1.05 3.11
CA HIS A 68 6.75 1.69 1.81
C HIS A 68 5.88 2.94 1.58
N GLU A 69 5.60 3.70 2.62
CA GLU A 69 4.83 4.95 2.48
C GLU A 69 5.46 5.91 1.48
N ASP A 70 6.77 5.95 1.41
CA ASP A 70 7.51 6.79 0.47
C ASP A 70 7.11 6.53 -0.99
N ARG A 71 6.92 5.27 -1.36
CA ARG A 71 6.49 4.90 -2.71
C ARG A 71 5.06 5.36 -2.99
N VAL A 72 4.19 5.26 -2.01
CA VAL A 72 2.81 5.75 -2.13
C VAL A 72 2.80 7.27 -2.32
N GLN A 73 3.61 7.99 -1.56
CA GLN A 73 3.76 9.44 -1.70
C GLN A 73 4.31 9.83 -3.07
N GLU A 74 5.28 9.08 -3.60
CA GLU A 74 5.82 9.31 -4.93
C GLU A 74 4.78 9.13 -6.03
N VAL A 75 3.93 8.09 -5.94
CA VAL A 75 2.84 7.87 -6.90
C VAL A 75 1.83 9.02 -6.84
N LEU A 76 1.46 9.46 -5.64
CA LEU A 76 0.57 10.62 -5.49
C LEU A 76 1.15 11.86 -6.13
N LYS A 77 2.44 12.09 -5.96
CA LYS A 77 3.15 13.22 -6.58
C LYS A 77 3.12 13.12 -8.11
N MET A 78 3.37 11.93 -8.66
CA MET A 78 3.28 11.71 -10.11
C MET A 78 1.89 11.98 -10.65
N LEU A 79 0.85 11.54 -9.93
CA LEU A 79 -0.54 11.79 -10.32
C LEU A 79 -0.89 13.27 -10.27
N ASP A 80 -0.39 13.99 -9.28
CA ASP A 80 -0.57 15.44 -9.20
C ASP A 80 0.16 16.16 -10.35
N GLU A 81 1.35 15.72 -10.70
CA GLU A 81 2.15 16.32 -11.78
C GLU A 81 1.47 16.20 -13.15
N VAL A 82 0.83 15.06 -13.45
CA VAL A 82 0.14 14.91 -14.75
C VAL A 82 -1.11 15.79 -14.85
N HIS A 83 -1.67 16.20 -13.73
CA HIS A 83 -2.82 17.10 -13.67
C HIS A 83 -2.43 18.56 -13.40
N SER A 84 -1.15 18.88 -13.35
CA SER A 84 -0.68 20.25 -13.16
C SER A 84 -1.03 21.11 -14.38
N PRO A 85 -1.21 22.44 -14.22
CA PRO A 85 -1.50 23.33 -15.35
C PRO A 85 -0.48 23.25 -16.49
N GLU A 86 0.76 22.91 -16.17
CA GLU A 86 1.86 22.79 -17.13
C GLU A 86 1.76 21.53 -18.00
N ASN A 87 1.21 20.44 -17.45
CA ASN A 87 1.24 19.11 -18.05
C ASN A 87 -0.13 18.61 -18.50
N VAL A 88 -1.22 19.19 -18.01
CA VAL A 88 -2.58 18.66 -18.20
C VAL A 88 -2.97 18.54 -19.68
N GLU A 89 -2.61 19.50 -20.51
CA GLU A 89 -2.95 19.47 -21.94
C GLU A 89 -2.22 18.35 -22.67
N GLN A 90 -0.92 18.20 -22.41
CA GLN A 90 -0.11 17.15 -23.01
C GLN A 90 -0.56 15.77 -22.51
N PHE A 91 -0.87 15.65 -21.23
CA PHE A 91 -1.37 14.41 -20.65
C PHE A 91 -2.72 14.04 -21.26
N SER A 92 -3.66 14.96 -21.36
CA SER A 92 -4.96 14.73 -21.99
C SER A 92 -4.83 14.28 -23.45
N ALA A 93 -3.93 14.91 -24.21
CA ALA A 93 -3.66 14.51 -25.58
C ALA A 93 -3.08 13.09 -25.68
N THR A 94 -2.18 12.74 -24.78
CA THR A 94 -1.58 11.39 -24.71
C THR A 94 -2.64 10.33 -24.39
N VAL A 95 -3.51 10.62 -23.43
CA VAL A 95 -4.62 9.71 -23.05
C VAL A 95 -5.58 9.54 -24.23
N GLU A 96 -5.97 10.61 -24.88
CA GLU A 96 -6.85 10.58 -26.04
C GLU A 96 -6.25 9.78 -27.19
N ALA A 97 -4.97 9.95 -27.48
CA ALA A 97 -4.26 9.19 -28.50
C ALA A 97 -4.18 7.70 -28.20
N SER A 98 -4.23 7.30 -26.94
CA SER A 98 -4.19 5.88 -26.52
C SER A 98 -5.50 5.13 -26.77
N GLY A 99 -6.61 5.86 -26.93
CA GLY A 99 -7.94 5.26 -27.05
C GLY A 99 -8.51 4.74 -25.74
N LEU A 100 -7.84 4.98 -24.63
CA LEU A 100 -8.24 4.53 -23.28
C LEU A 100 -8.81 5.72 -22.49
N SER A 101 -9.59 5.40 -21.44
CA SER A 101 -9.95 6.40 -20.45
C SER A 101 -8.70 6.78 -19.65
N GLU A 102 -8.72 7.92 -18.99
CA GLU A 102 -7.62 8.36 -18.12
C GLU A 102 -7.28 7.30 -17.07
N ARG A 103 -8.31 6.74 -16.42
CA ARG A 103 -8.15 5.70 -15.41
C ARG A 103 -7.50 4.45 -15.97
N GLU A 104 -7.95 3.98 -17.12
CA GLU A 104 -7.37 2.80 -17.79
C GLU A 104 -5.94 3.06 -18.24
N TYR A 105 -5.65 4.24 -18.78
CA TYR A 105 -4.32 4.65 -19.20
C TYR A 105 -3.33 4.63 -18.02
N LEU A 106 -3.69 5.25 -16.91
CA LEU A 106 -2.85 5.30 -15.72
C LEU A 106 -2.65 3.91 -15.12
N ARG A 107 -3.72 3.11 -15.07
CA ARG A 107 -3.62 1.73 -14.56
C ARG A 107 -2.65 0.90 -15.41
N GLU A 108 -2.77 0.96 -16.71
CA GLU A 108 -1.87 0.24 -17.61
C GLU A 108 -0.42 0.71 -17.45
N ARG A 109 -0.20 2.00 -17.35
CA ARG A 109 1.13 2.57 -17.17
C ARG A 109 1.79 2.06 -15.88
N PHE A 110 1.09 2.13 -14.76
CA PHE A 110 1.65 1.72 -13.46
C PHE A 110 1.72 0.19 -13.27
N THR A 111 0.85 -0.56 -13.90
CA THR A 111 0.85 -2.02 -13.73
C THR A 111 1.71 -2.77 -14.75
N LYS A 112 2.00 -2.18 -15.91
CA LYS A 112 2.75 -2.83 -16.98
C LYS A 112 4.05 -2.14 -17.34
N LYS A 113 4.15 -0.82 -17.20
CA LYS A 113 5.33 -0.05 -17.63
C LYS A 113 6.22 0.41 -16.49
N ILE A 114 5.64 0.92 -15.40
CA ILE A 114 6.39 1.39 -14.23
C ILE A 114 6.20 0.40 -13.08
N LEU A 115 6.76 -0.79 -13.21
CA LEU A 115 6.55 -1.90 -12.29
C LEU A 115 7.01 -1.61 -10.85
N TRP A 116 7.98 -0.72 -10.67
CA TRP A 116 8.46 -0.33 -9.35
C TRP A 116 7.36 0.26 -8.46
N TYR A 117 6.39 0.94 -9.07
CA TYR A 117 5.29 1.59 -8.35
C TYR A 117 3.96 0.84 -8.47
N LYS A 118 3.97 -0.36 -9.04
CA LYS A 118 2.74 -1.15 -9.25
C LYS A 118 1.95 -1.35 -7.96
N CYS A 119 2.60 -1.82 -6.90
CA CYS A 119 1.94 -2.08 -5.63
C CYS A 119 1.39 -0.80 -5.01
N ALA A 120 2.18 0.27 -5.02
CA ALA A 120 1.74 1.57 -4.49
C ALA A 120 0.52 2.10 -5.24
N TYR A 121 0.52 2.02 -6.55
CA TYR A 121 -0.61 2.46 -7.37
C TYR A 121 -1.87 1.62 -7.09
N LEU A 122 -1.74 0.30 -7.02
CA LEU A 122 -2.87 -0.58 -6.73
C LEU A 122 -3.43 -0.35 -5.33
N ILE A 123 -2.58 -0.09 -4.34
CA ILE A 123 -3.03 0.27 -3.00
C ILE A 123 -3.91 1.52 -3.02
N LEU A 124 -3.54 2.51 -3.83
CA LEU A 124 -4.28 3.77 -3.92
C LEU A 124 -5.61 3.65 -4.68
N THR A 125 -5.72 2.70 -5.60
CA THR A 125 -6.82 2.68 -6.56
C THR A 125 -7.64 1.39 -6.59
N GLU A 126 -7.12 0.28 -6.13
CA GLU A 126 -7.77 -1.02 -6.27
C GLU A 126 -8.61 -1.37 -5.04
N SER A 127 -9.83 -1.81 -5.28
CA SER A 127 -10.75 -2.28 -4.24
C SER A 127 -10.91 -3.81 -4.22
N ASN A 128 -10.45 -4.53 -5.25
CA ASN A 128 -10.58 -5.98 -5.31
C ASN A 128 -9.51 -6.66 -4.47
N ALA A 129 -9.95 -7.45 -3.48
CA ALA A 129 -9.04 -8.12 -2.55
C ALA A 129 -8.08 -9.08 -3.26
N ARG A 130 -8.54 -9.83 -4.24
CA ARG A 130 -7.70 -10.80 -4.96
C ARG A 130 -6.57 -10.13 -5.74
N VAL A 131 -6.87 -9.01 -6.39
CA VAL A 131 -5.87 -8.23 -7.14
C VAL A 131 -4.79 -7.71 -6.19
N LEU A 132 -5.20 -7.20 -5.04
CA LEU A 132 -4.27 -6.71 -4.02
C LEU A 132 -3.41 -7.84 -3.45
N ILE A 133 -4.01 -8.98 -3.14
CA ILE A 133 -3.27 -10.15 -2.63
C ILE A 133 -2.21 -10.58 -3.63
N ASP A 134 -2.60 -10.76 -4.90
CA ASP A 134 -1.68 -11.18 -5.95
C ASP A 134 -0.51 -10.19 -6.11
N ALA A 135 -0.81 -8.91 -6.15
CA ALA A 135 0.22 -7.88 -6.33
C ALA A 135 1.16 -7.78 -5.12
N LEU A 136 0.61 -7.84 -3.90
CA LEU A 136 1.38 -7.64 -2.68
C LEU A 136 2.15 -8.88 -2.23
N THR A 137 1.74 -10.06 -2.65
CA THR A 137 2.47 -11.31 -2.35
C THR A 137 3.51 -11.66 -3.39
N ASP A 138 3.46 -11.06 -4.56
CA ASP A 138 4.34 -11.34 -5.71
C ASP A 138 5.53 -10.38 -5.81
N GLN A 139 5.91 -9.81 -4.70
CA GLN A 139 7.05 -8.88 -4.61
C GLN A 139 8.39 -9.60 -4.61
#